data_7a060ec9664ecacc5ec787b358357449
#
_entry.id   7a060ec9664ecacc5ec787b358357449
#
_cell.length_a   1.000
_cell.length_b   1.000
_cell.length_c   1.000
_cell.angle_alpha   90.00
_cell.angle_beta   90.00
_cell.angle_gamma   90.00
#
_symmetry.space_group_name_H-M   'P 1'
#
loop_
_entity.id
_entity.type
_entity.pdbx_description
1 polymer ?
#
loop_
_entity_poly.entity_id
_entity_poly.type
_entity_poly.pdbx_seq_one_letter_code
_entity_poly.pdbx_strand_id
1 'polypeptide(L)'
;MMSRFMCRRLANRDDSGFAMLTVLLAMVILTLLGSVLLANGLSALPLARHQQDFNAALGAAEAGVDDYIARLNQNYNYATSPDSNTAFTSFVPVAAGSPSSYTYAVDSSQLAATGGITLTVTGQTGKVTRTVRVGLRPYGFLDALSQTDYNIVDPALFPLPGLSVDQTLAACKYHAWGPGPGPGGRGPSTACAGLLNYWVTGNVLDGPMQSNDDYYLCGKPQFLDTVDSGDPSVAGAPYWMNPSGGCGGDAPVFKRGVPNGQHLITLPPSGKVLQSKTTPGILGTGCLYTGPTAITITGATMTVLSPDTKLTNVNCVGTNVPLPVNRTIYVQDIPGIGDPNFGICMITVTWNADACDKGNAYVRGTLSDDLTIVADNNIILTGNVTYDSFTATGPRRVLGLIATNSVLVNHPVTKTGCAAGTADSAGWCNVTGTVAFGSDNYAVPLINPTINAAMLSLQHSFSVLNFDKGLTTGLGAVRLTGSVAGLFMDTEGVFGAGGALIHGYDVNYAYDNRLRNGGLVPPNFLDPAATFWHRISFTDCSSGATLRSC
;
A
#
# COMPACT_ATOMS: atom_id res chain seq x y z
N MET A 1 70.70 -23.18 65.36
CA MET A 1 70.72 -22.29 66.53
C MET A 1 69.30 -21.82 66.77
N MET A 2 68.63 -22.44 67.72
CA MET A 2 68.35 -21.92 69.06
C MET A 2 67.73 -20.52 68.95
N SER A 3 66.49 -20.25 69.40
CA SER A 3 65.96 -20.38 70.74
C SER A 3 64.43 -20.19 70.69
N ARG A 4 63.60 -21.08 71.10
CA ARG A 4 62.95 -21.19 72.42
C ARG A 4 62.00 -20.02 72.79
N PHE A 5 60.70 -20.38 72.86
CA PHE A 5 59.72 -20.21 73.95
C PHE A 5 59.25 -18.78 74.31
N MET A 6 57.96 -18.58 74.15
CA MET A 6 57.10 -18.33 75.32
C MET A 6 55.59 -18.57 75.01
N CYS A 7 55.09 -19.73 75.46
CA CYS A 7 53.68 -19.93 75.67
C CYS A 7 53.27 -19.06 76.85
N ARG A 8 52.44 -18.03 76.63
CA ARG A 8 51.67 -17.43 77.74
C ARG A 8 50.27 -17.96 77.62
N ARG A 9 49.90 -18.77 78.67
CA ARG A 9 48.52 -19.11 79.02
C ARG A 9 47.76 -17.79 79.20
N LEU A 10 46.80 -17.52 78.31
CA LEU A 10 45.71 -16.60 78.60
C LEU A 10 44.65 -17.44 79.30
N ALA A 11 44.39 -17.01 80.54
CA ALA A 11 43.45 -17.55 81.45
C ALA A 11 42.06 -17.66 80.79
N ASN A 12 41.42 -18.81 81.09
CA ASN A 12 39.96 -19.00 80.92
C ASN A 12 39.23 -17.88 81.67
N ARG A 13 38.76 -16.88 80.94
CA ARG A 13 37.63 -16.06 81.36
C ARG A 13 36.42 -16.73 80.77
N ASP A 14 35.47 -17.03 81.62
CA ASP A 14 34.13 -17.53 81.27
C ASP A 14 33.42 -16.51 80.37
N ASP A 15 33.63 -16.61 79.07
CA ASP A 15 32.98 -15.79 78.05
C ASP A 15 31.61 -16.38 77.62
N SER A 16 31.13 -17.42 78.33
CA SER A 16 29.89 -18.10 77.99
C SER A 16 28.62 -17.20 78.14
N GLY A 17 28.70 -16.20 79.01
CA GLY A 17 27.62 -15.22 79.14
C GLY A 17 27.54 -14.19 78.02
N PHE A 18 28.74 -13.80 77.46
CA PHE A 18 28.79 -12.80 76.43
C PHE A 18 28.44 -13.40 75.02
N ALA A 19 28.81 -14.65 74.79
CA ALA A 19 28.44 -15.37 73.56
C ALA A 19 26.91 -15.58 73.51
N MET A 20 26.27 -15.88 74.59
CA MET A 20 24.81 -16.04 74.68
C MET A 20 24.08 -14.71 74.43
N LEU A 21 24.61 -13.60 74.92
CA LEU A 21 24.03 -12.26 74.70
C LEU A 21 24.17 -11.82 73.22
N THR A 22 25.32 -12.10 72.63
CA THR A 22 25.55 -11.78 71.16
C THR A 22 24.67 -12.61 70.23
N VAL A 23 24.45 -13.90 70.52
CA VAL A 23 23.53 -14.76 69.78
C VAL A 23 22.08 -14.27 69.95
N LEU A 24 21.63 -13.93 71.17
CA LEU A 24 20.30 -13.37 71.36
C LEU A 24 20.12 -12.04 70.62
N LEU A 25 21.11 -11.15 70.68
CA LEU A 25 21.09 -9.87 69.96
C LEU A 25 21.02 -10.10 68.46
N ALA A 26 21.84 -11.01 67.91
CA ALA A 26 21.82 -11.38 66.51
C ALA A 26 20.45 -11.95 66.08
N MET A 27 19.84 -12.83 66.91
CA MET A 27 18.52 -13.36 66.61
C MET A 27 17.44 -12.27 66.62
N VAL A 28 17.48 -11.32 67.58
CA VAL A 28 16.55 -10.18 67.60
C VAL A 28 16.72 -9.29 66.36
N ILE A 29 17.97 -8.99 65.96
CA ILE A 29 18.24 -8.21 64.77
C ILE A 29 17.76 -8.93 63.50
N LEU A 30 18.03 -10.24 63.36
CA LEU A 30 17.59 -11.04 62.22
C LEU A 30 16.06 -11.15 62.17
N THR A 31 15.39 -11.32 63.29
CA THR A 31 13.90 -11.34 63.35
C THR A 31 13.29 -9.98 63.02
N LEU A 32 13.89 -8.87 63.46
CA LEU A 32 13.47 -7.52 63.10
C LEU A 32 13.69 -7.25 61.60
N LEU A 33 14.85 -7.59 61.07
CA LEU A 33 15.12 -7.48 59.62
C LEU A 33 14.16 -8.36 58.80
N GLY A 34 13.94 -9.60 59.23
CA GLY A 34 13.00 -10.50 58.59
C GLY A 34 11.56 -9.97 58.60
N SER A 35 11.11 -9.39 59.72
CA SER A 35 9.78 -8.80 59.82
C SER A 35 9.61 -7.55 58.96
N VAL A 36 10.66 -6.69 58.83
CA VAL A 36 10.63 -5.51 57.95
C VAL A 36 10.61 -5.94 56.48
N LEU A 37 11.42 -6.93 56.09
CA LEU A 37 11.42 -7.47 54.72
C LEU A 37 10.06 -8.11 54.39
N LEU A 38 9.47 -8.87 55.31
CA LEU A 38 8.15 -9.46 55.12
C LEU A 38 7.06 -8.40 55.02
N ALA A 39 7.09 -7.38 55.85
CA ALA A 39 6.13 -6.26 55.80
C ALA A 39 6.23 -5.50 54.48
N ASN A 40 7.44 -5.22 53.98
CA ASN A 40 7.66 -4.58 52.68
C ASN A 40 7.20 -5.50 51.54
N GLY A 41 7.48 -6.79 51.59
CA GLY A 41 7.01 -7.76 50.59
C GLY A 41 5.49 -7.85 50.55
N LEU A 42 4.83 -7.91 51.71
CA LEU A 42 3.37 -7.94 51.76
C LEU A 42 2.72 -6.63 51.30
N SER A 43 3.34 -5.48 51.56
CA SER A 43 2.85 -4.17 51.06
C SER A 43 3.03 -3.99 49.55
N ALA A 44 4.00 -4.67 48.91
CA ALA A 44 4.21 -4.63 47.49
C ALA A 44 3.21 -5.50 46.70
N LEU A 45 2.63 -6.53 47.30
CA LEU A 45 1.67 -7.43 46.65
C LEU A 45 0.41 -6.75 46.09
N PRO A 46 -0.27 -5.84 46.82
CA PRO A 46 -1.42 -5.11 46.28
C PRO A 46 -1.04 -4.25 45.07
N LEU A 47 0.14 -3.61 45.09
CA LEU A 47 0.62 -2.80 44.00
C LEU A 47 0.93 -3.66 42.74
N ALA A 48 1.59 -4.81 42.96
CA ALA A 48 1.87 -5.74 41.87
C ALA A 48 0.59 -6.31 41.23
N ARG A 49 -0.42 -6.65 42.05
CA ARG A 49 -1.74 -7.09 41.57
C ARG A 49 -2.45 -5.97 40.83
N HIS A 50 -2.46 -4.76 41.35
CA HIS A 50 -3.06 -3.62 40.67
C HIS A 50 -2.41 -3.36 39.29
N GLN A 51 -1.08 -3.47 39.21
CA GLN A 51 -0.35 -3.33 37.93
C GLN A 51 -0.69 -4.47 36.96
N GLN A 52 -0.83 -5.69 37.46
CA GLN A 52 -1.26 -6.83 36.68
C GLN A 52 -2.70 -6.63 36.15
N ASP A 53 -3.64 -6.24 37.00
CA ASP A 53 -5.02 -5.95 36.64
C ASP A 53 -5.10 -4.79 35.62
N PHE A 54 -4.23 -3.78 35.80
CA PHE A 54 -4.13 -2.64 34.90
C PHE A 54 -3.71 -3.04 33.47
N ASN A 55 -2.70 -3.91 33.34
CA ASN A 55 -2.28 -4.43 32.06
C ASN A 55 -3.30 -5.41 31.47
N ALA A 56 -3.93 -6.24 32.31
CA ALA A 56 -4.97 -7.16 31.86
C ALA A 56 -6.23 -6.43 31.39
N ALA A 57 -6.59 -5.30 32.00
CA ALA A 57 -7.70 -4.46 31.56
C ALA A 57 -7.41 -3.81 30.20
N LEU A 58 -6.15 -3.42 29.91
CA LEU A 58 -5.75 -2.97 28.58
C LEU A 58 -5.88 -4.09 27.56
N GLY A 59 -5.35 -5.28 27.86
CA GLY A 59 -5.48 -6.45 26.98
C GLY A 59 -6.95 -6.82 26.70
N ALA A 60 -7.85 -6.65 27.70
CA ALA A 60 -9.28 -6.83 27.48
C ALA A 60 -9.89 -5.78 26.54
N ALA A 61 -9.44 -4.52 26.65
CA ALA A 61 -9.87 -3.47 25.72
C ALA A 61 -9.39 -3.77 24.28
N GLU A 62 -8.14 -4.20 24.11
CA GLU A 62 -7.58 -4.60 22.81
C GLU A 62 -8.34 -5.80 22.22
N ALA A 63 -8.67 -6.81 23.03
CA ALA A 63 -9.49 -7.94 22.59
C ALA A 63 -10.89 -7.50 22.11
N GLY A 64 -11.48 -6.48 22.74
CA GLY A 64 -12.74 -5.90 22.27
C GLY A 64 -12.59 -5.14 20.95
N VAL A 65 -11.45 -4.50 20.69
CA VAL A 65 -11.14 -3.91 19.38
C VAL A 65 -11.07 -4.99 18.31
N ASP A 66 -10.36 -6.07 18.59
CA ASP A 66 -10.18 -7.17 17.63
C ASP A 66 -11.51 -7.90 17.35
N ASP A 67 -12.36 -8.12 18.36
CA ASP A 67 -13.72 -8.65 18.18
C ASP A 67 -14.55 -7.77 17.25
N TYR A 68 -14.50 -6.44 17.44
CA TYR A 68 -15.27 -5.52 16.62
C TYR A 68 -14.77 -5.49 15.16
N ILE A 69 -13.45 -5.47 14.95
CA ILE A 69 -12.85 -5.54 13.61
C ILE A 69 -13.21 -6.87 12.92
N ALA A 70 -13.16 -7.99 13.64
CA ALA A 70 -13.55 -9.28 13.09
C ALA A 70 -15.01 -9.29 12.62
N ARG A 71 -15.93 -8.68 13.37
CA ARG A 71 -17.35 -8.55 12.97
C ARG A 71 -17.56 -7.65 11.77
N LEU A 72 -16.84 -6.53 11.69
CA LEU A 72 -16.83 -5.67 10.51
C LEU A 72 -16.33 -6.42 9.26
N ASN A 73 -15.31 -7.26 9.41
CA ASN A 73 -14.75 -8.05 8.30
C ASN A 73 -15.65 -9.25 7.92
N GLN A 74 -16.50 -9.72 8.81
CA GLN A 74 -17.53 -10.71 8.50
C GLN A 74 -18.78 -10.08 7.86
N ASN A 75 -19.13 -8.87 8.29
CA ASN A 75 -20.28 -8.11 7.78
C ASN A 75 -19.88 -6.65 7.60
N TYR A 76 -19.57 -6.26 6.38
CA TYR A 76 -19.12 -4.90 6.06
C TYR A 76 -20.07 -3.79 6.56
N ASN A 77 -21.37 -4.08 6.61
CA ASN A 77 -22.39 -3.14 7.07
C ASN A 77 -22.56 -3.13 8.60
N TYR A 78 -21.76 -3.87 9.35
CA TYR A 78 -21.87 -3.96 10.82
C TYR A 78 -21.78 -2.59 11.51
N ALA A 79 -21.04 -1.64 10.92
CA ALA A 79 -20.92 -0.28 11.42
C ALA A 79 -22.24 0.49 11.44
N THR A 80 -23.17 0.19 10.51
CA THR A 80 -24.48 0.86 10.36
C THR A 80 -25.65 0.03 10.82
N SER A 81 -25.49 -1.28 10.85
CA SER A 81 -26.53 -2.26 11.21
C SER A 81 -25.91 -3.35 12.08
N PRO A 82 -25.49 -3.01 13.31
CA PRO A 82 -24.93 -4.00 14.23
C PRO A 82 -26.04 -5.01 14.63
N ASP A 83 -25.62 -6.25 14.80
CA ASP A 83 -26.49 -7.28 15.38
C ASP A 83 -26.76 -7.00 16.87
N SER A 84 -27.53 -7.87 17.51
CA SER A 84 -27.86 -7.79 18.95
C SER A 84 -26.67 -8.20 19.84
N ASN A 85 -25.50 -7.61 19.61
CA ASN A 85 -24.28 -7.89 20.39
C ASN A 85 -24.35 -7.25 21.78
N THR A 86 -24.25 -8.09 22.81
CA THR A 86 -24.32 -7.66 24.20
C THR A 86 -23.16 -6.74 24.63
N ALA A 87 -22.04 -6.76 23.91
CA ALA A 87 -20.89 -5.88 24.21
C ALA A 87 -21.19 -4.38 24.04
N PHE A 88 -22.29 -4.01 23.36
CA PHE A 88 -22.77 -2.62 23.32
C PHE A 88 -23.45 -2.15 24.61
N THR A 89 -23.95 -3.06 25.43
CA THR A 89 -24.78 -2.74 26.59
C THR A 89 -24.20 -3.22 27.92
N SER A 90 -23.30 -4.22 27.88
CA SER A 90 -22.72 -4.82 29.08
C SER A 90 -21.32 -5.38 28.81
N PHE A 91 -20.55 -5.57 29.89
CA PHE A 91 -19.25 -6.22 29.80
C PHE A 91 -19.36 -7.69 29.39
N VAL A 92 -18.66 -8.07 28.33
CA VAL A 92 -18.58 -9.44 27.82
C VAL A 92 -17.20 -10.02 28.15
N PRO A 93 -17.09 -11.25 28.71
CA PRO A 93 -15.80 -11.87 28.99
C PRO A 93 -14.96 -12.02 27.71
N VAL A 94 -13.64 -11.78 27.79
CA VAL A 94 -12.69 -11.98 26.69
C VAL A 94 -12.70 -13.44 26.20
N ALA A 95 -12.85 -14.38 27.12
CA ALA A 95 -13.04 -15.81 26.87
C ALA A 95 -13.89 -16.42 27.98
N ALA A 96 -14.46 -17.59 27.76
CA ALA A 96 -15.23 -18.30 28.77
C ALA A 96 -14.41 -18.51 30.05
N GLY A 97 -14.91 -18.00 31.19
CA GLY A 97 -14.24 -18.07 32.48
C GLY A 97 -13.12 -17.04 32.69
N SER A 98 -12.87 -16.12 31.75
CA SER A 98 -11.90 -15.04 31.94
C SER A 98 -12.36 -14.06 33.02
N PRO A 99 -11.47 -13.60 33.94
CA PRO A 99 -11.74 -12.51 34.85
C PRO A 99 -11.76 -11.14 34.17
N SER A 100 -11.32 -11.07 32.91
CA SER A 100 -11.24 -9.87 32.11
C SER A 100 -12.41 -9.81 31.11
N SER A 101 -12.99 -8.63 30.97
CA SER A 101 -14.15 -8.39 30.12
C SER A 101 -14.03 -7.04 29.41
N TYR A 102 -14.82 -6.83 28.36
CA TYR A 102 -14.87 -5.57 27.62
C TYR A 102 -16.30 -5.16 27.28
N THR A 103 -16.46 -3.88 27.01
CA THR A 103 -17.65 -3.28 26.37
C THR A 103 -17.18 -2.23 25.37
N TYR A 104 -18.01 -1.91 24.37
CA TYR A 104 -17.63 -0.90 23.39
C TYR A 104 -18.81 0.00 22.97
N ALA A 105 -18.46 1.20 22.50
CA ALA A 105 -19.36 2.15 21.87
C ALA A 105 -18.77 2.58 20.52
N VAL A 106 -19.64 2.82 19.54
CA VAL A 106 -19.25 3.17 18.18
C VAL A 106 -19.85 4.51 17.82
N ASP A 107 -19.02 5.39 17.28
CA ASP A 107 -19.43 6.62 16.62
C ASP A 107 -19.23 6.48 15.10
N SER A 108 -20.33 6.34 14.38
CA SER A 108 -20.38 6.25 12.92
C SER A 108 -20.78 7.57 12.24
N SER A 109 -20.81 8.69 12.96
CA SER A 109 -21.22 10.00 12.45
C SER A 109 -20.38 10.48 11.26
N GLN A 110 -19.12 10.07 11.19
CA GLN A 110 -18.19 10.42 10.12
C GLN A 110 -18.13 9.39 8.98
N LEU A 111 -18.86 8.28 9.08
CA LEU A 111 -18.78 7.19 8.10
C LEU A 111 -19.10 7.67 6.67
N ALA A 112 -20.16 8.47 6.49
CA ALA A 112 -20.54 8.99 5.17
C ALA A 112 -19.56 10.03 4.62
N ALA A 113 -18.85 10.76 5.48
CA ALA A 113 -17.94 11.83 5.08
C ALA A 113 -16.50 11.33 4.82
N THR A 114 -16.02 10.37 5.62
CA THR A 114 -14.62 9.93 5.63
C THR A 114 -14.44 8.43 5.39
N GLY A 115 -15.52 7.66 5.33
CA GLY A 115 -15.47 6.19 5.30
C GLY A 115 -15.07 5.56 6.64
N GLY A 116 -14.82 6.37 7.68
CA GLY A 116 -14.30 5.91 8.96
C GLY A 116 -15.30 5.97 10.11
N ILE A 117 -15.04 5.17 11.14
CA ILE A 117 -15.76 5.16 12.41
C ILE A 117 -14.78 5.29 13.57
N THR A 118 -15.31 5.74 14.71
CA THR A 118 -14.55 5.74 15.96
C THR A 118 -15.13 4.70 16.91
N LEU A 119 -14.30 3.76 17.34
CA LEU A 119 -14.61 2.74 18.32
C LEU A 119 -13.99 3.11 19.67
N THR A 120 -14.80 3.16 20.72
CA THR A 120 -14.35 3.33 22.11
C THR A 120 -14.57 2.02 22.85
N VAL A 121 -13.51 1.41 23.36
CA VAL A 121 -13.57 0.14 24.07
C VAL A 121 -13.09 0.32 25.50
N THR A 122 -13.88 -0.15 26.46
CA THR A 122 -13.49 -0.21 27.87
C THR A 122 -13.28 -1.65 28.28
N GLY A 123 -12.04 -1.98 28.63
CA GLY A 123 -11.68 -3.27 29.23
C GLY A 123 -11.70 -3.18 30.75
N GLN A 124 -12.07 -4.28 31.41
CA GLN A 124 -12.17 -4.40 32.87
C GLN A 124 -11.51 -5.70 33.33
N THR A 125 -10.73 -5.61 34.40
CA THR A 125 -10.23 -6.77 35.17
C THR A 125 -10.32 -6.46 36.65
N GLY A 126 -11.07 -7.27 37.39
CA GLY A 126 -11.38 -6.98 38.78
C GLY A 126 -12.11 -5.64 38.94
N LYS A 127 -11.49 -4.69 39.64
CA LYS A 127 -12.00 -3.31 39.83
C LYS A 127 -11.33 -2.28 38.93
N VAL A 128 -10.36 -2.71 38.08
CA VAL A 128 -9.59 -1.81 37.22
C VAL A 128 -10.22 -1.77 35.83
N THR A 129 -10.42 -0.58 35.33
CA THR A 129 -10.88 -0.35 33.93
C THR A 129 -9.86 0.45 33.15
N ARG A 130 -9.75 0.13 31.86
CA ARG A 130 -8.96 0.89 30.86
C ARG A 130 -9.81 1.14 29.64
N THR A 131 -9.74 2.36 29.12
CA THR A 131 -10.47 2.74 27.91
C THR A 131 -9.49 3.08 26.79
N VAL A 132 -9.73 2.56 25.61
CA VAL A 132 -9.01 2.89 24.38
C VAL A 132 -9.99 3.45 23.36
N ARG A 133 -9.50 4.39 22.57
CA ARG A 133 -10.22 4.95 21.43
C ARG A 133 -9.48 4.61 20.15
N VAL A 134 -10.18 4.05 19.17
CA VAL A 134 -9.61 3.51 17.95
C VAL A 134 -10.37 4.05 16.76
N GLY A 135 -9.64 4.61 15.79
CA GLY A 135 -10.19 4.91 14.48
C GLY A 135 -10.13 3.67 13.60
N LEU A 136 -11.23 3.32 12.97
CA LEU A 136 -11.34 2.20 12.03
C LEU A 136 -11.86 2.70 10.68
N ARG A 137 -11.34 2.16 9.58
CA ARG A 137 -11.85 2.40 8.23
C ARG A 137 -11.59 1.19 7.33
N PRO A 138 -12.34 1.06 6.21
CA PRO A 138 -11.98 0.13 5.16
C PRO A 138 -10.61 0.46 4.58
N TYR A 139 -9.83 -0.56 4.28
CA TYR A 139 -8.57 -0.41 3.56
C TYR A 139 -8.85 0.02 2.11
N GLY A 140 -8.14 1.01 1.63
CA GLY A 140 -8.30 1.58 0.30
C GLY A 140 -7.04 1.45 -0.55
N PHE A 141 -7.16 1.70 -1.85
CA PHE A 141 -6.04 1.68 -2.79
C PHE A 141 -4.93 2.67 -2.43
N LEU A 142 -5.27 3.70 -1.66
CA LEU A 142 -4.33 4.74 -1.24
C LEU A 142 -3.57 4.40 0.04
N ASP A 143 -3.87 3.28 0.69
CA ASP A 143 -3.20 2.88 1.94
C ASP A 143 -1.90 2.11 1.71
N ALA A 144 -1.61 1.74 0.45
CA ALA A 144 -0.36 1.09 0.05
C ALA A 144 0.44 1.93 -0.95
N LEU A 145 1.77 1.78 -0.93
CA LEU A 145 2.65 2.24 -2.00
C LEU A 145 2.38 1.45 -3.28
N SER A 146 2.34 0.12 -3.18
CA SER A 146 1.95 -0.76 -4.28
C SER A 146 0.96 -1.80 -3.78
N GLN A 147 -0.09 -2.00 -4.57
CA GLN A 147 -1.12 -3.01 -4.36
C GLN A 147 -1.35 -3.79 -5.64
N THR A 148 -1.33 -5.12 -5.56
CA THR A 148 -1.50 -6.02 -6.70
C THR A 148 -2.48 -7.15 -6.40
N ASP A 149 -3.22 -7.60 -7.43
CA ASP A 149 -3.99 -8.84 -7.34
C ASP A 149 -3.12 -10.06 -7.68
N TYR A 150 -2.28 -9.93 -8.72
CA TYR A 150 -1.38 -11.01 -9.17
C TYR A 150 0.06 -10.49 -9.29
N ASN A 151 1.00 -11.11 -8.59
CA ASN A 151 2.42 -10.76 -8.64
C ASN A 151 3.15 -11.40 -9.84
N ILE A 152 2.61 -11.20 -11.03
CA ILE A 152 3.21 -11.57 -12.30
C ILE A 152 3.24 -10.37 -13.25
N VAL A 153 4.13 -10.46 -14.25
CA VAL A 153 4.11 -9.54 -15.39
C VAL A 153 2.77 -9.68 -16.11
N ASP A 154 2.20 -8.56 -16.52
CA ASP A 154 0.93 -8.53 -17.25
C ASP A 154 1.01 -9.33 -18.56
N PRO A 155 0.21 -10.40 -18.70
CA PRO A 155 0.21 -11.21 -19.93
C PRO A 155 -0.16 -10.46 -21.20
N ALA A 156 -0.84 -9.31 -21.09
CA ALA A 156 -1.15 -8.46 -22.24
C ALA A 156 0.09 -7.74 -22.78
N LEU A 157 1.03 -7.43 -21.90
CA LEU A 157 2.30 -6.81 -22.27
C LEU A 157 3.38 -7.85 -22.63
N PHE A 158 3.33 -9.02 -22.01
CA PHE A 158 4.32 -10.08 -22.20
C PHE A 158 3.66 -11.46 -22.21
N PRO A 159 3.02 -11.87 -23.32
CA PRO A 159 2.43 -13.21 -23.43
C PRO A 159 3.51 -14.30 -23.42
N LEU A 160 3.18 -15.47 -22.89
CA LEU A 160 4.10 -16.62 -22.93
C LEU A 160 4.41 -17.04 -24.37
N PRO A 161 5.64 -17.44 -24.67
CA PRO A 161 6.03 -17.88 -26.00
C PRO A 161 5.12 -18.99 -26.57
N GLY A 162 4.54 -18.76 -27.73
CA GLY A 162 3.65 -19.71 -28.41
C GLY A 162 2.21 -19.70 -27.95
N LEU A 163 1.84 -18.85 -26.99
CA LEU A 163 0.47 -18.65 -26.53
C LEU A 163 -0.05 -17.26 -26.92
N SER A 164 -1.36 -17.16 -27.15
CA SER A 164 -2.02 -15.86 -27.24
C SER A 164 -2.13 -15.21 -25.85
N VAL A 165 -2.48 -13.92 -25.80
CA VAL A 165 -2.78 -13.21 -24.56
C VAL A 165 -3.86 -13.93 -23.76
N ASP A 166 -4.98 -14.27 -24.40
CA ASP A 166 -6.09 -14.96 -23.73
C ASP A 166 -5.69 -16.34 -23.18
N GLN A 167 -4.88 -17.08 -23.93
CA GLN A 167 -4.36 -18.38 -23.49
C GLN A 167 -3.40 -18.20 -22.30
N THR A 168 -2.56 -17.17 -22.33
CA THR A 168 -1.65 -16.87 -21.21
C THR A 168 -2.42 -16.44 -19.97
N LEU A 169 -3.43 -15.56 -20.11
CA LEU A 169 -4.33 -15.18 -19.02
C LEU A 169 -5.03 -16.40 -18.43
N ALA A 170 -5.63 -17.25 -19.26
CA ALA A 170 -6.32 -18.45 -18.82
C ALA A 170 -5.40 -19.43 -18.07
N ALA A 171 -4.11 -19.49 -18.46
CA ALA A 171 -3.13 -20.38 -17.84
C ALA A 171 -2.52 -19.80 -16.56
N CYS A 172 -2.39 -18.48 -16.39
CA CYS A 172 -1.54 -17.87 -15.38
C CYS A 172 -2.24 -16.87 -14.44
N LYS A 173 -3.47 -16.43 -14.74
CA LYS A 173 -4.23 -15.52 -13.90
C LYS A 173 -4.89 -16.25 -12.72
N TYR A 174 -4.08 -16.64 -11.75
CA TYR A 174 -4.51 -17.24 -10.47
C TYR A 174 -3.45 -16.96 -9.40
N HIS A 175 -3.85 -16.94 -8.14
CA HIS A 175 -2.90 -16.72 -7.03
C HIS A 175 -1.99 -17.94 -6.84
N ALA A 176 -0.74 -17.71 -6.46
CA ALA A 176 0.22 -18.78 -6.26
C ALA A 176 -0.20 -19.79 -5.17
N TRP A 177 -0.88 -19.34 -4.14
CA TRP A 177 -1.46 -20.14 -3.05
C TRP A 177 -2.81 -20.79 -3.42
N GLY A 178 -3.46 -20.35 -4.51
CA GLY A 178 -4.76 -20.84 -4.93
C GLY A 178 -4.70 -22.13 -5.77
N PRO A 179 -5.85 -22.75 -6.07
CA PRO A 179 -5.95 -23.86 -7.00
C PRO A 179 -5.65 -23.38 -8.42
N GLY A 180 -4.44 -23.64 -8.88
CA GLY A 180 -4.00 -23.35 -10.24
C GLY A 180 -3.94 -24.60 -11.12
N PRO A 181 -3.77 -24.46 -12.45
CA PRO A 181 -3.56 -25.58 -13.35
C PRO A 181 -2.18 -26.21 -13.13
N GLY A 182 -2.07 -27.07 -12.14
CA GLY A 182 -0.86 -27.83 -11.83
C GLY A 182 -0.62 -28.00 -10.32
N PRO A 183 0.19 -28.99 -9.92
CA PRO A 183 0.53 -29.17 -8.52
C PRO A 183 1.41 -28.02 -8.02
N GLY A 184 0.91 -27.27 -7.05
CA GLY A 184 1.68 -26.23 -6.36
C GLY A 184 1.59 -24.81 -6.93
N GLY A 185 0.54 -24.47 -7.68
CA GLY A 185 0.34 -23.07 -8.11
C GLY A 185 1.35 -22.59 -9.17
N ARG A 186 1.67 -21.27 -9.17
CA ARG A 186 2.61 -20.65 -10.10
C ARG A 186 4.08 -20.78 -9.69
N GLY A 187 4.49 -21.92 -9.13
CA GLY A 187 5.90 -22.12 -8.76
C GLY A 187 6.86 -22.03 -9.98
N PRO A 188 8.17 -21.83 -9.74
CA PRO A 188 9.16 -21.64 -10.81
C PRO A 188 9.32 -22.82 -11.76
N SER A 189 8.70 -23.95 -11.47
CA SER A 189 8.66 -25.15 -12.35
C SER A 189 7.41 -25.20 -13.24
N THR A 190 6.51 -24.23 -13.19
CA THR A 190 5.27 -24.20 -13.97
C THR A 190 5.46 -23.50 -15.31
N ALA A 191 4.50 -23.66 -16.23
CA ALA A 191 4.50 -22.93 -17.51
C ALA A 191 4.50 -21.41 -17.31
N CYS A 192 3.96 -20.91 -16.19
CA CYS A 192 3.88 -19.49 -15.87
C CYS A 192 5.16 -18.91 -15.22
N ALA A 193 6.21 -19.71 -15.06
CA ALA A 193 7.47 -19.25 -14.45
C ALA A 193 8.11 -18.06 -15.19
N GLY A 194 7.90 -17.96 -16.50
CA GLY A 194 8.39 -16.85 -17.30
C GLY A 194 7.69 -15.51 -17.05
N LEU A 195 6.56 -15.51 -16.32
CA LEU A 195 5.82 -14.32 -15.95
C LEU A 195 6.06 -13.88 -14.50
N LEU A 196 6.79 -14.69 -13.70
CA LEU A 196 7.07 -14.31 -12.32
C LEU A 196 7.86 -13.01 -12.29
N ASN A 197 7.33 -12.01 -11.61
CA ASN A 197 8.00 -10.74 -11.43
C ASN A 197 8.62 -10.69 -10.02
N TYR A 198 9.91 -10.35 -9.96
CA TYR A 198 10.68 -10.44 -8.72
C TYR A 198 11.10 -9.05 -8.24
N TRP A 199 10.90 -8.79 -6.95
CA TRP A 199 11.63 -7.72 -6.30
C TRP A 199 13.09 -8.17 -6.13
N VAL A 200 14.03 -7.38 -6.66
CA VAL A 200 15.43 -7.76 -6.80
C VAL A 200 16.34 -6.95 -5.87
N THR A 201 17.60 -7.40 -5.75
CA THR A 201 18.65 -6.63 -5.07
C THR A 201 18.72 -5.20 -5.65
N GLY A 202 18.70 -4.20 -4.75
CA GLY A 202 18.71 -2.79 -5.14
C GLY A 202 17.34 -2.13 -5.08
N ASN A 203 16.23 -2.88 -5.16
CA ASN A 203 14.92 -2.32 -4.95
C ASN A 203 14.75 -1.88 -3.49
N VAL A 204 14.35 -0.63 -3.29
CA VAL A 204 14.03 -0.04 -1.98
C VAL A 204 12.61 0.50 -2.04
N LEU A 205 11.73 -0.13 -1.25
CA LEU A 205 10.30 0.15 -1.22
C LEU A 205 9.97 0.89 0.07
N ASP A 206 9.85 2.22 -0.06
CA ASP A 206 9.59 3.11 1.07
C ASP A 206 8.10 3.40 1.21
N GLY A 207 7.36 2.41 1.69
CA GLY A 207 5.93 2.49 1.95
C GLY A 207 5.30 1.12 2.19
N PRO A 208 4.03 1.09 2.64
CA PRO A 208 3.27 -0.13 2.84
C PRO A 208 3.06 -0.86 1.51
N MET A 209 3.19 -2.17 1.51
CA MET A 209 2.97 -3.04 0.35
C MET A 209 1.80 -3.98 0.64
N GLN A 210 0.92 -4.16 -0.33
CA GLN A 210 -0.18 -5.11 -0.24
C GLN A 210 -0.26 -5.94 -1.53
N SER A 211 -0.47 -7.24 -1.41
CA SER A 211 -0.76 -8.11 -2.54
C SER A 211 -1.80 -9.16 -2.16
N ASN A 212 -2.69 -9.48 -3.09
CA ASN A 212 -3.56 -10.64 -2.95
C ASN A 212 -2.83 -11.96 -3.23
N ASP A 213 -1.58 -11.90 -3.64
CA ASP A 213 -0.74 -13.00 -4.09
C ASP A 213 0.54 -13.13 -3.24
N ASP A 214 1.33 -14.18 -3.48
CA ASP A 214 2.66 -14.32 -2.90
C ASP A 214 3.65 -13.31 -3.50
N TYR A 215 4.61 -12.85 -2.69
CA TYR A 215 5.73 -12.06 -3.19
C TYR A 215 6.83 -12.94 -3.75
N TYR A 216 7.36 -12.58 -4.93
CA TYR A 216 8.54 -13.22 -5.52
C TYR A 216 9.76 -12.34 -5.28
N LEU A 217 10.80 -12.92 -4.67
CA LEU A 217 11.98 -12.18 -4.23
C LEU A 217 13.26 -12.80 -4.80
N CYS A 218 14.22 -11.94 -5.16
CA CYS A 218 15.51 -12.34 -5.72
C CYS A 218 16.63 -11.49 -5.12
N GLY A 219 17.46 -12.09 -4.27
CA GLY A 219 18.57 -11.40 -3.61
C GLY A 219 18.15 -10.60 -2.38
N LYS A 220 18.39 -9.28 -2.37
CA LYS A 220 18.30 -8.43 -1.17
C LYS A 220 17.43 -7.18 -1.38
N PRO A 221 16.17 -7.31 -1.80
CA PRO A 221 15.24 -6.16 -1.79
C PRO A 221 15.00 -5.69 -0.36
N GLN A 222 14.64 -4.42 -0.21
CA GLN A 222 14.37 -3.79 1.08
C GLN A 222 12.95 -3.25 1.13
N PHE A 223 12.18 -3.72 2.11
CA PHE A 223 10.83 -3.24 2.42
C PHE A 223 10.91 -2.45 3.72
N LEU A 224 10.68 -1.13 3.64
CA LEU A 224 10.89 -0.22 4.76
C LEU A 224 9.66 -0.04 5.65
N ASP A 225 8.49 -0.44 5.17
CA ASP A 225 7.22 -0.41 5.91
C ASP A 225 6.58 -1.80 5.96
N THR A 226 5.30 -1.89 6.33
CA THR A 226 4.53 -3.13 6.41
C THR A 226 4.38 -3.79 5.03
N VAL A 227 4.38 -5.12 5.02
CA VAL A 227 4.10 -5.92 3.84
C VAL A 227 2.97 -6.88 4.17
N ASP A 228 1.88 -6.83 3.40
CA ASP A 228 0.72 -7.69 3.52
C ASP A 228 0.61 -8.59 2.30
N SER A 229 0.33 -9.89 2.50
CA SER A 229 0.10 -10.88 1.46
C SER A 229 -1.25 -11.54 1.66
N GLY A 230 -2.00 -11.75 0.59
CA GLY A 230 -3.31 -12.40 0.65
C GLY A 230 -3.26 -13.92 0.89
N ASP A 231 -2.07 -14.53 1.01
CA ASP A 231 -1.94 -15.96 1.22
C ASP A 231 -2.57 -16.42 2.54
N PRO A 232 -3.64 -17.23 2.50
CA PRO A 232 -4.30 -17.74 3.70
C PRO A 232 -3.51 -18.83 4.41
N SER A 233 -2.47 -19.40 3.79
CA SER A 233 -1.71 -20.53 4.34
C SER A 233 -0.60 -20.14 5.30
N VAL A 234 -0.40 -18.89 5.58
CA VAL A 234 0.68 -18.19 6.29
C VAL A 234 1.36 -18.91 7.47
N ALA A 235 1.64 -20.17 7.35
CA ALA A 235 2.42 -20.88 8.37
C ALA A 235 3.92 -20.94 8.03
N GLY A 236 4.46 -19.97 7.27
CA GLY A 236 5.88 -20.09 7.11
C GLY A 236 6.62 -19.15 6.19
N ALA A 237 6.12 -18.77 5.05
CA ALA A 237 6.77 -17.78 4.20
C ALA A 237 5.80 -17.30 3.10
N PRO A 238 5.09 -16.18 3.29
CA PRO A 238 4.23 -15.58 2.27
C PRO A 238 5.05 -14.90 1.17
N TYR A 239 6.17 -15.50 0.78
CA TYR A 239 7.02 -15.05 -0.31
C TYR A 239 7.86 -16.20 -0.85
N TRP A 240 8.12 -16.17 -2.14
CA TRP A 240 8.96 -17.14 -2.82
C TRP A 240 10.35 -16.56 -3.08
N MET A 241 11.38 -17.31 -2.70
CA MET A 241 12.75 -17.00 -3.10
C MET A 241 13.06 -17.69 -4.42
N ASN A 242 13.86 -17.07 -5.28
CA ASN A 242 14.26 -17.71 -6.53
C ASN A 242 15.17 -18.92 -6.25
N PRO A 243 14.68 -20.17 -6.46
CA PRO A 243 15.43 -21.39 -6.10
C PRO A 243 16.61 -21.66 -7.04
N SER A 244 16.72 -20.97 -8.18
CA SER A 244 17.78 -21.22 -9.17
C SER A 244 19.13 -20.60 -8.82
N GLY A 245 19.25 -19.94 -7.67
CA GLY A 245 20.53 -19.43 -7.16
C GLY A 245 21.14 -18.26 -7.95
N GLY A 246 20.45 -17.75 -8.96
CA GLY A 246 20.92 -16.62 -9.80
C GLY A 246 20.96 -15.27 -9.10
N CYS A 247 20.47 -15.18 -7.85
CA CYS A 247 20.25 -13.92 -7.16
C CYS A 247 21.35 -13.53 -6.15
N GLY A 248 22.41 -14.31 -6.02
CA GLY A 248 23.58 -13.92 -5.23
C GLY A 248 23.42 -13.94 -3.71
N GLY A 249 22.61 -14.87 -3.19
CA GLY A 249 22.36 -15.05 -1.75
C GLY A 249 21.16 -14.21 -1.29
N ASP A 250 20.03 -14.90 -1.16
CA ASP A 250 18.75 -14.30 -0.81
C ASP A 250 18.70 -13.89 0.67
N ALA A 251 18.52 -12.61 0.93
CA ALA A 251 18.37 -12.03 2.26
C ALA A 251 17.52 -10.75 2.20
N PRO A 252 16.22 -10.87 1.87
CA PRO A 252 15.31 -9.71 1.83
C PRO A 252 15.23 -9.07 3.21
N VAL A 253 15.10 -7.76 3.24
CA VAL A 253 15.02 -6.97 4.48
C VAL A 253 13.60 -6.47 4.68
N PHE A 254 12.92 -6.94 5.71
CA PHE A 254 11.62 -6.47 6.14
C PHE A 254 11.75 -5.68 7.45
N LYS A 255 11.65 -4.35 7.38
CA LYS A 255 11.85 -3.46 8.55
C LYS A 255 10.71 -3.54 9.57
N ARG A 256 9.49 -3.87 9.14
CA ARG A 256 8.29 -3.97 9.97
C ARG A 256 7.81 -5.41 10.18
N GLY A 257 8.67 -6.40 9.94
CA GLY A 257 8.35 -7.83 9.99
C GLY A 257 8.11 -8.43 8.61
N VAL A 258 8.21 -9.75 8.53
CA VAL A 258 7.94 -10.50 7.30
C VAL A 258 6.50 -10.28 6.83
N PRO A 259 6.21 -10.51 5.53
CA PRO A 259 4.85 -10.44 5.03
C PRO A 259 3.91 -11.26 5.91
N ASN A 260 2.81 -10.61 6.25
CA ASN A 260 1.78 -11.21 7.06
C ASN A 260 0.47 -10.83 6.37
N GLY A 261 -0.55 -11.61 6.42
CA GLY A 261 -1.73 -11.22 5.73
C GLY A 261 -2.87 -12.20 5.90
N GLN A 262 -3.76 -12.22 5.00
CA GLN A 262 -5.00 -12.94 4.77
C GLN A 262 -6.07 -11.97 4.29
N HIS A 263 -5.66 -10.76 3.89
CA HIS A 263 -6.60 -9.74 3.47
C HIS A 263 -6.61 -9.64 1.94
N LEU A 264 -7.79 -9.86 1.37
CA LEU A 264 -8.00 -9.73 -0.07
C LEU A 264 -8.69 -8.41 -0.38
N ILE A 265 -8.23 -7.75 -1.44
CA ILE A 265 -8.79 -6.50 -1.93
C ILE A 265 -9.20 -6.73 -3.38
N THR A 266 -10.46 -6.40 -3.71
CA THR A 266 -10.98 -6.62 -5.06
C THR A 266 -11.05 -5.31 -5.82
N LEU A 267 -10.45 -5.28 -7.01
CA LEU A 267 -10.53 -4.15 -7.92
C LEU A 267 -11.94 -4.02 -8.51
N PRO A 268 -12.47 -2.79 -8.69
CA PRO A 268 -13.65 -2.56 -9.51
C PRO A 268 -13.40 -3.00 -10.96
N PRO A 269 -14.41 -3.47 -11.68
CA PRO A 269 -14.22 -3.96 -13.06
C PRO A 269 -13.92 -2.84 -14.07
N SER A 270 -14.28 -1.58 -13.78
CA SER A 270 -14.02 -0.41 -14.64
C SER A 270 -14.20 0.90 -13.87
N GLY A 271 -13.65 1.98 -14.43
CA GLY A 271 -13.88 3.36 -13.97
C GLY A 271 -15.22 3.98 -14.42
N LYS A 272 -16.03 3.25 -15.16
CA LYS A 272 -17.22 3.77 -15.90
C LYS A 272 -18.26 4.44 -15.01
N VAL A 273 -18.36 4.08 -13.74
CA VAL A 273 -19.22 4.75 -12.75
C VAL A 273 -18.92 6.25 -12.65
N LEU A 274 -17.68 6.65 -12.91
CA LEU A 274 -17.23 8.05 -12.84
C LEU A 274 -17.62 8.87 -14.08
N GLN A 275 -18.03 8.25 -15.18
CA GLN A 275 -18.51 8.95 -16.39
C GLN A 275 -19.70 9.86 -16.05
N SER A 276 -20.59 9.43 -15.14
CA SER A 276 -21.72 10.23 -14.68
C SER A 276 -21.32 11.56 -14.01
N LYS A 277 -20.10 11.66 -13.50
CA LYS A 277 -19.53 12.88 -12.90
C LYS A 277 -19.12 13.92 -13.95
N THR A 278 -19.13 13.57 -15.23
CA THR A 278 -18.66 14.40 -16.35
C THR A 278 -19.76 14.64 -17.39
N THR A 279 -21.03 14.40 -17.05
CA THR A 279 -22.16 14.52 -17.98
C THR A 279 -22.24 15.94 -18.56
N PRO A 280 -22.18 16.11 -19.92
CA PRO A 280 -22.25 17.41 -20.54
C PRO A 280 -23.57 18.15 -20.27
N GLY A 281 -23.48 19.48 -20.12
CA GLY A 281 -24.65 20.34 -19.89
C GLY A 281 -25.14 20.40 -18.43
N ILE A 282 -24.57 19.65 -17.51
CA ILE A 282 -24.88 19.71 -16.07
C ILE A 282 -23.86 20.60 -15.38
N LEU A 283 -24.34 21.67 -14.73
CA LEU A 283 -23.47 22.59 -13.97
C LEU A 283 -22.75 21.86 -12.83
N GLY A 284 -21.47 22.18 -12.65
CA GLY A 284 -20.65 21.62 -11.59
C GLY A 284 -20.13 20.20 -11.87
N THR A 285 -20.35 19.66 -13.06
CA THR A 285 -19.75 18.38 -13.52
C THR A 285 -18.35 18.59 -14.10
N GLY A 286 -17.65 17.47 -14.33
CA GLY A 286 -16.32 17.44 -14.90
C GLY A 286 -16.27 17.57 -16.42
N CYS A 287 -15.10 17.30 -17.01
CA CYS A 287 -14.92 17.28 -18.45
C CYS A 287 -15.00 15.86 -19.02
N LEU A 288 -15.86 15.65 -20.02
CA LEU A 288 -15.94 14.43 -20.81
C LEU A 288 -15.20 14.61 -22.13
N TYR A 289 -14.29 13.70 -22.43
CA TYR A 289 -13.59 13.62 -23.71
C TYR A 289 -13.84 12.28 -24.39
N THR A 290 -13.65 12.25 -25.69
CA THR A 290 -13.93 11.06 -26.52
C THR A 290 -12.72 10.74 -27.39
N GLY A 291 -12.32 9.47 -27.41
CA GLY A 291 -11.17 9.00 -28.17
C GLY A 291 -9.84 9.50 -27.58
N PRO A 292 -8.76 9.41 -28.35
CA PRO A 292 -7.44 9.83 -27.90
C PRO A 292 -7.41 11.32 -27.50
N THR A 293 -6.97 11.60 -26.29
CA THR A 293 -7.02 12.96 -25.70
C THR A 293 -5.70 13.30 -25.03
N ALA A 294 -5.05 14.39 -25.47
CA ALA A 294 -3.83 14.91 -24.85
C ALA A 294 -4.15 15.99 -23.82
N ILE A 295 -3.60 15.85 -22.61
CA ILE A 295 -3.82 16.74 -21.46
C ILE A 295 -2.47 17.19 -20.93
N THR A 296 -2.16 18.48 -21.11
CA THR A 296 -0.97 19.09 -20.51
C THR A 296 -1.40 19.97 -19.34
N ILE A 297 -1.04 19.61 -18.13
CA ILE A 297 -1.41 20.30 -16.88
C ILE A 297 -0.41 21.43 -16.62
N THR A 298 -0.92 22.64 -16.34
CA THR A 298 -0.11 23.81 -15.99
C THR A 298 -0.71 24.51 -14.78
N GLY A 299 -0.28 24.09 -13.61
CA GLY A 299 -0.82 24.61 -12.34
C GLY A 299 -2.30 24.25 -12.14
N ALA A 300 -3.17 25.25 -12.10
CA ALA A 300 -4.61 25.09 -11.97
C ALA A 300 -5.36 25.15 -13.32
N THR A 301 -4.63 25.07 -14.42
CA THR A 301 -5.17 25.03 -15.79
C THR A 301 -4.61 23.88 -16.58
N MET A 302 -5.17 23.62 -17.76
CA MET A 302 -4.70 22.58 -18.65
C MET A 302 -4.83 23.04 -20.11
N THR A 303 -4.03 22.44 -20.97
CA THR A 303 -4.22 22.48 -22.43
C THR A 303 -4.72 21.11 -22.87
N VAL A 304 -5.82 21.09 -23.59
CA VAL A 304 -6.48 19.85 -24.01
C VAL A 304 -6.62 19.81 -25.52
N LEU A 305 -6.14 18.72 -26.11
CA LEU A 305 -6.35 18.36 -27.50
C LEU A 305 -7.16 17.06 -27.54
N SER A 306 -8.43 17.13 -27.94
CA SER A 306 -9.35 16.00 -28.02
C SER A 306 -10.22 16.12 -29.28
N PRO A 307 -9.67 15.77 -30.46
CA PRO A 307 -10.28 16.08 -31.75
C PRO A 307 -11.56 15.29 -32.04
N ASP A 308 -11.73 14.12 -31.43
CA ASP A 308 -12.92 13.28 -31.58
C ASP A 308 -14.06 13.70 -30.62
N THR A 309 -13.81 14.61 -29.70
CA THR A 309 -14.82 15.14 -28.77
C THR A 309 -15.71 16.14 -29.47
N LYS A 310 -16.99 15.84 -29.62
CA LYS A 310 -18.01 16.70 -30.20
C LYS A 310 -18.86 17.42 -29.14
N LEU A 311 -19.15 16.75 -28.04
CA LEU A 311 -19.94 17.25 -26.94
C LEU A 311 -19.20 17.07 -25.61
N THR A 312 -18.90 18.19 -24.97
CA THR A 312 -18.33 18.24 -23.61
C THR A 312 -18.88 19.47 -22.90
N ASN A 313 -18.51 19.68 -21.64
CA ASN A 313 -18.90 20.88 -20.90
C ASN A 313 -18.21 22.13 -21.43
N VAL A 314 -18.83 23.27 -21.22
CA VAL A 314 -18.28 24.57 -21.56
C VAL A 314 -16.90 24.75 -20.90
N ASN A 315 -15.95 25.30 -21.63
CA ASN A 315 -14.56 25.52 -21.20
C ASN A 315 -13.76 24.23 -20.90
N CYS A 316 -14.10 23.11 -21.51
CA CYS A 316 -13.34 21.87 -21.38
C CYS A 316 -12.30 21.62 -22.49
N VAL A 317 -12.25 22.41 -23.57
CA VAL A 317 -11.36 22.19 -24.74
C VAL A 317 -10.55 23.44 -25.04
N GLY A 318 -9.30 23.26 -25.45
CA GLY A 318 -8.41 24.33 -25.89
C GLY A 318 -7.23 24.58 -24.97
N THR A 319 -6.75 25.81 -24.93
CA THR A 319 -5.61 26.27 -24.12
C THR A 319 -6.07 27.02 -22.90
N ASN A 320 -5.30 26.93 -21.80
CA ASN A 320 -5.62 27.58 -20.51
C ASN A 320 -7.02 27.24 -19.97
N VAL A 321 -7.48 26.02 -20.24
CA VAL A 321 -8.73 25.49 -19.71
C VAL A 321 -8.62 25.36 -18.19
N PRO A 322 -9.52 25.97 -17.40
CA PRO A 322 -9.51 25.79 -15.94
C PRO A 322 -9.80 24.33 -15.59
N LEU A 323 -9.25 23.84 -14.48
CA LEU A 323 -9.63 22.53 -13.97
C LEU A 323 -11.14 22.48 -13.70
N PRO A 324 -11.83 21.37 -14.02
CA PRO A 324 -13.27 21.25 -13.84
C PRO A 324 -13.69 21.45 -12.36
N VAL A 325 -14.90 21.94 -12.13
CA VAL A 325 -15.40 22.30 -10.79
C VAL A 325 -15.33 21.12 -9.82
N ASN A 326 -15.74 19.94 -10.27
CA ASN A 326 -15.67 18.71 -9.45
C ASN A 326 -14.34 17.97 -9.55
N ARG A 327 -13.33 18.56 -10.22
CA ARG A 327 -11.97 18.01 -10.36
C ARG A 327 -11.92 16.63 -11.02
N THR A 328 -12.85 16.31 -11.92
CA THR A 328 -12.91 15.03 -12.60
C THR A 328 -12.88 15.19 -14.11
N ILE A 329 -12.01 14.43 -14.75
CA ILE A 329 -11.91 14.28 -16.21
C ILE A 329 -12.21 12.82 -16.55
N TYR A 330 -13.00 12.59 -17.58
CA TYR A 330 -13.27 11.27 -18.12
C TYR A 330 -12.99 11.23 -19.63
N VAL A 331 -12.15 10.27 -20.06
CA VAL A 331 -11.83 10.02 -21.46
C VAL A 331 -12.47 8.69 -21.86
N GLN A 332 -13.56 8.77 -22.62
CA GLN A 332 -14.30 7.60 -23.06
C GLN A 332 -13.81 7.07 -24.41
N ASP A 333 -14.05 5.79 -24.69
CA ASP A 333 -13.97 5.22 -26.04
C ASP A 333 -14.91 5.98 -26.96
N ILE A 334 -14.67 5.96 -28.29
CA ILE A 334 -15.63 6.51 -29.26
C ILE A 334 -16.92 5.68 -29.16
N PRO A 335 -18.04 6.29 -28.77
CA PRO A 335 -19.28 5.56 -28.55
C PRO A 335 -19.93 5.13 -29.87
N GLY A 336 -20.89 4.20 -29.77
CA GLY A 336 -21.65 3.70 -30.92
C GLY A 336 -22.61 4.72 -31.52
N ILE A 337 -23.20 4.34 -32.65
CA ILE A 337 -24.18 5.16 -33.40
C ILE A 337 -25.36 5.53 -32.47
N GLY A 338 -25.74 6.81 -32.48
CA GLY A 338 -26.83 7.37 -31.66
C GLY A 338 -26.35 8.18 -30.47
N ASP A 339 -25.08 8.07 -30.09
CA ASP A 339 -24.47 8.95 -29.11
C ASP A 339 -24.03 10.29 -29.74
N PRO A 340 -24.20 11.43 -29.08
CA PRO A 340 -23.72 12.74 -29.59
C PRO A 340 -22.22 12.80 -29.92
N ASN A 341 -21.41 12.00 -29.21
CA ASN A 341 -19.97 11.89 -29.42
C ASN A 341 -19.61 10.77 -30.41
N PHE A 342 -20.58 10.10 -31.04
CA PHE A 342 -20.30 9.14 -32.12
C PHE A 342 -19.48 9.80 -33.21
N GLY A 343 -18.40 9.17 -33.65
CA GLY A 343 -17.49 9.69 -34.67
C GLY A 343 -16.70 8.61 -35.35
N ILE A 344 -16.08 9.02 -36.44
CA ILE A 344 -15.02 8.27 -37.09
C ILE A 344 -13.72 8.80 -36.49
N CYS A 345 -12.83 7.93 -36.13
CA CYS A 345 -11.50 8.26 -35.65
C CYS A 345 -10.80 9.30 -36.55
N MET A 346 -10.55 10.49 -36.00
CA MET A 346 -10.00 11.63 -36.73
C MET A 346 -8.47 11.70 -36.71
N ILE A 347 -7.83 10.88 -35.85
CA ILE A 347 -6.36 10.90 -35.68
C ILE A 347 -5.76 9.58 -36.14
N THR A 348 -4.91 9.66 -37.14
CA THR A 348 -3.93 8.63 -37.44
C THR A 348 -2.72 8.83 -36.55
N VAL A 349 -2.84 8.48 -35.25
CA VAL A 349 -1.68 8.52 -34.37
C VAL A 349 -0.98 7.19 -34.44
N THR A 350 0.26 7.21 -34.88
CA THR A 350 1.15 6.05 -34.91
C THR A 350 1.73 5.75 -33.49
N TRP A 351 0.91 5.81 -32.49
CA TRP A 351 1.27 5.41 -31.12
C TRP A 351 0.94 3.93 -30.97
N ASN A 352 1.95 3.09 -30.99
CA ASN A 352 1.90 1.66 -30.71
C ASN A 352 0.50 1.02 -30.82
N ALA A 353 0.01 0.85 -32.05
CA ALA A 353 -1.10 -0.04 -32.44
C ALA A 353 -2.42 0.07 -31.63
N ASP A 354 -2.58 1.02 -30.72
CA ASP A 354 -3.86 1.25 -30.05
C ASP A 354 -4.87 1.74 -31.09
N ALA A 355 -6.01 1.07 -31.14
CA ALA A 355 -7.10 1.48 -31.99
C ALA A 355 -7.46 2.93 -31.65
N CYS A 356 -7.56 3.79 -32.64
CA CYS A 356 -7.81 5.21 -32.44
C CYS A 356 -9.25 5.51 -31.96
N ASP A 357 -10.10 4.48 -31.86
CA ASP A 357 -11.43 4.53 -31.24
C ASP A 357 -11.39 4.41 -29.70
N LYS A 358 -10.21 4.17 -29.12
CA LYS A 358 -10.05 3.97 -27.70
C LYS A 358 -9.87 5.27 -26.92
N GLY A 359 -10.49 5.32 -25.73
CA GLY A 359 -10.39 6.43 -24.79
C GLY A 359 -9.03 6.44 -24.07
N ASN A 360 -8.00 6.86 -24.78
CA ASN A 360 -6.65 6.99 -24.25
C ASN A 360 -6.38 8.43 -23.79
N ALA A 361 -5.92 8.60 -22.54
CA ALA A 361 -5.48 9.89 -22.02
C ALA A 361 -3.95 9.99 -22.04
N TYR A 362 -3.41 10.99 -22.75
CA TYR A 362 -1.99 11.29 -22.81
C TYR A 362 -1.68 12.46 -21.89
N VAL A 363 -1.02 12.18 -20.75
CA VAL A 363 -0.93 13.12 -19.62
C VAL A 363 0.51 13.52 -19.34
N ARG A 364 0.72 14.83 -19.07
CA ARG A 364 1.97 15.40 -18.57
C ARG A 364 1.72 16.73 -17.87
N GLY A 365 2.69 17.22 -17.11
CA GLY A 365 2.70 18.58 -16.58
C GLY A 365 2.78 18.67 -15.07
N THR A 366 2.50 19.84 -14.53
CA THR A 366 2.61 20.15 -13.10
C THR A 366 1.28 20.63 -12.57
N LEU A 367 0.80 19.99 -11.50
CA LEU A 367 -0.48 20.27 -10.86
C LEU A 367 -0.29 21.13 -9.59
N SER A 368 -1.08 22.18 -9.44
CA SER A 368 -1.13 23.01 -8.22
C SER A 368 -2.41 22.89 -7.40
N ASP A 369 -3.30 21.95 -7.76
CA ASP A 369 -4.61 21.71 -7.14
C ASP A 369 -4.87 20.20 -7.04
N ASP A 370 -6.10 19.77 -6.82
CA ASP A 370 -6.48 18.36 -6.90
C ASP A 370 -7.19 18.05 -8.24
N LEU A 371 -7.02 16.81 -8.71
CA LEU A 371 -7.59 16.35 -9.98
C LEU A 371 -7.68 14.82 -10.02
N THR A 372 -8.71 14.29 -10.68
CA THR A 372 -8.78 12.88 -11.07
C THR A 372 -9.01 12.78 -12.58
N ILE A 373 -8.17 11.99 -13.26
CA ILE A 373 -8.30 11.67 -14.68
C ILE A 373 -8.64 10.18 -14.79
N VAL A 374 -9.73 9.89 -15.50
CA VAL A 374 -10.21 8.54 -15.75
C VAL A 374 -10.18 8.25 -17.24
N ALA A 375 -9.76 7.06 -17.64
CA ALA A 375 -9.76 6.62 -19.04
C ALA A 375 -10.45 5.26 -19.19
N ASP A 376 -11.29 5.11 -20.21
CA ASP A 376 -11.89 3.83 -20.57
C ASP A 376 -10.83 2.81 -21.02
N ASN A 377 -9.71 3.28 -21.57
CA ASN A 377 -8.59 2.44 -21.96
C ASN A 377 -7.33 2.78 -21.16
N ASN A 378 -6.31 3.34 -21.75
CA ASN A 378 -5.02 3.59 -21.10
C ASN A 378 -4.85 5.06 -20.69
N ILE A 379 -4.04 5.28 -19.65
CA ILE A 379 -3.43 6.59 -19.37
C ILE A 379 -1.95 6.48 -19.71
N ILE A 380 -1.47 7.28 -20.67
CA ILE A 380 -0.09 7.28 -21.13
C ILE A 380 0.60 8.56 -20.63
N LEU A 381 1.63 8.39 -19.81
CA LEU A 381 2.43 9.48 -19.26
C LEU A 381 3.49 9.87 -20.31
N THR A 382 3.30 11.03 -20.95
CA THR A 382 4.15 11.52 -22.06
C THR A 382 5.18 12.55 -21.61
N GLY A 383 5.33 12.75 -20.31
CA GLY A 383 6.28 13.63 -19.67
C GLY A 383 6.20 13.48 -18.16
N ASN A 384 6.94 14.30 -17.45
CA ASN A 384 6.81 14.37 -15.99
C ASN A 384 5.38 14.78 -15.61
N VAL A 385 4.87 14.16 -14.54
CA VAL A 385 3.61 14.50 -13.90
C VAL A 385 3.94 14.80 -12.44
N THR A 386 3.93 16.09 -12.07
CA THR A 386 4.45 16.52 -10.77
C THR A 386 3.49 17.44 -10.05
N TYR A 387 3.68 17.61 -8.75
CA TYR A 387 3.08 18.73 -8.00
C TYR A 387 4.04 19.92 -7.99
N ASP A 388 3.50 21.13 -7.94
CA ASP A 388 4.31 22.35 -7.77
C ASP A 388 4.93 22.43 -6.37
N SER A 389 4.35 21.77 -5.38
CA SER A 389 4.94 21.58 -4.05
C SER A 389 4.34 20.41 -3.28
N PHE A 390 5.11 19.83 -2.35
CA PHE A 390 4.72 18.80 -1.39
C PHE A 390 4.58 19.38 0.01
N THR A 391 3.68 20.32 0.24
CA THR A 391 3.48 20.87 1.59
C THR A 391 2.34 20.14 2.30
N ALA A 392 2.54 19.81 3.58
CA ALA A 392 1.49 19.26 4.43
C ALA A 392 0.38 20.28 4.76
N THR A 393 0.72 21.55 4.69
CA THR A 393 -0.19 22.68 4.93
C THR A 393 -0.29 23.52 3.66
N GLY A 394 -1.50 23.83 3.21
CA GLY A 394 -1.73 24.61 1.98
C GLY A 394 -2.79 23.98 1.09
N PRO A 395 -2.94 24.43 -0.15
CA PRO A 395 -3.88 23.85 -1.10
C PRO A 395 -3.65 22.34 -1.27
N ARG A 396 -4.72 21.59 -1.42
CA ARG A 396 -4.66 20.16 -1.74
C ARG A 396 -3.96 20.00 -3.10
N ARG A 397 -2.97 19.11 -3.16
CA ARG A 397 -2.27 18.75 -4.40
C ARG A 397 -2.22 17.24 -4.46
N VAL A 398 -3.21 16.68 -5.12
CA VAL A 398 -3.30 15.24 -5.29
C VAL A 398 -3.89 14.92 -6.66
N LEU A 399 -3.21 14.05 -7.39
CA LEU A 399 -3.65 13.57 -8.69
C LEU A 399 -4.04 12.11 -8.59
N GLY A 400 -5.27 11.80 -9.02
CA GLY A 400 -5.73 10.44 -9.26
C GLY A 400 -5.66 10.13 -10.75
N LEU A 401 -5.06 9.01 -11.11
CA LEU A 401 -5.03 8.47 -12.47
C LEU A 401 -5.68 7.09 -12.45
N ILE A 402 -6.84 6.96 -13.09
CA ILE A 402 -7.62 5.71 -13.11
C ILE A 402 -7.77 5.25 -14.55
N ALA A 403 -7.10 4.18 -14.92
CA ALA A 403 -7.24 3.54 -16.23
C ALA A 403 -8.05 2.24 -16.08
N THR A 404 -9.00 2.00 -16.98
CA THR A 404 -9.65 0.69 -17.04
C THR A 404 -8.63 -0.38 -17.44
N ASN A 405 -7.74 -0.08 -18.38
CA ASN A 405 -6.62 -0.95 -18.71
C ASN A 405 -5.37 -0.57 -17.89
N SER A 406 -4.40 0.11 -18.49
CA SER A 406 -3.08 0.35 -17.91
C SER A 406 -2.78 1.84 -17.73
N VAL A 407 -2.00 2.18 -16.71
CA VAL A 407 -1.26 3.44 -16.66
C VAL A 407 0.16 3.15 -17.16
N LEU A 408 0.59 3.84 -18.21
CA LEU A 408 1.81 3.52 -18.95
C LEU A 408 2.77 4.71 -19.01
N VAL A 409 4.05 4.48 -18.76
CA VAL A 409 5.11 5.45 -19.04
C VAL A 409 5.49 5.32 -20.51
N ASN A 410 5.51 6.42 -21.24
CA ASN A 410 5.84 6.43 -22.66
C ASN A 410 7.31 6.07 -22.92
N HIS A 411 7.54 4.94 -23.61
CA HIS A 411 8.85 4.48 -24.04
C HIS A 411 8.74 3.87 -25.43
N PRO A 412 8.72 4.69 -26.48
CA PRO A 412 8.65 4.21 -27.86
C PRO A 412 9.99 3.67 -28.34
N VAL A 413 9.94 2.55 -29.06
CA VAL A 413 11.09 1.88 -29.65
C VAL A 413 10.85 1.63 -31.15
N THR A 414 11.91 1.45 -31.91
CA THR A 414 11.87 1.16 -33.36
C THR A 414 12.93 0.13 -33.74
N LYS A 415 12.73 -0.56 -34.87
CA LYS A 415 13.77 -1.38 -35.53
C LYS A 415 14.40 -0.68 -36.73
N THR A 416 13.90 0.48 -37.08
CA THR A 416 14.37 1.22 -38.28
C THR A 416 15.08 2.50 -37.88
N GLY A 417 16.17 2.82 -38.54
CA GLY A 417 16.90 4.06 -38.25
C GLY A 417 17.75 4.04 -36.99
N CYS A 418 18.02 2.87 -36.42
CA CYS A 418 18.92 2.74 -35.27
C CYS A 418 20.34 3.15 -35.64
N ALA A 419 20.96 4.03 -34.84
CA ALA A 419 22.37 4.32 -34.99
C ALA A 419 23.24 3.10 -34.62
N ALA A 420 24.44 3.02 -35.12
CA ALA A 420 25.34 1.91 -34.81
C ALA A 420 25.60 1.82 -33.32
N GLY A 421 25.39 0.63 -32.72
CA GLY A 421 25.58 0.35 -31.29
C GLY A 421 24.44 0.86 -30.36
N THR A 422 23.31 1.34 -30.90
CA THR A 422 22.15 1.79 -30.12
C THR A 422 20.99 0.81 -30.08
N ALA A 423 21.08 -0.30 -30.84
CA ALA A 423 20.07 -1.36 -30.81
C ALA A 423 20.43 -2.46 -29.81
N ASP A 424 19.41 -3.07 -29.23
CA ASP A 424 19.54 -4.28 -28.44
C ASP A 424 19.81 -5.53 -29.29
N SER A 425 19.95 -6.71 -28.68
CA SER A 425 20.23 -7.96 -29.41
C SER A 425 19.12 -8.40 -30.36
N ALA A 426 17.89 -7.90 -30.18
CA ALA A 426 16.73 -8.16 -31.04
C ALA A 426 16.55 -7.08 -32.13
N GLY A 427 17.44 -6.08 -32.18
CA GLY A 427 17.45 -5.01 -33.15
C GLY A 427 16.55 -3.82 -32.81
N TRP A 428 16.06 -3.71 -31.58
CA TRP A 428 15.26 -2.56 -31.12
C TRP A 428 16.14 -1.44 -30.60
N CYS A 429 15.87 -0.22 -30.98
CA CYS A 429 16.48 0.96 -30.36
C CYS A 429 15.41 1.95 -29.89
N ASN A 430 15.79 2.77 -28.92
CA ASN A 430 14.95 3.87 -28.44
C ASN A 430 14.77 4.89 -29.57
N VAL A 431 13.52 5.34 -29.75
CA VAL A 431 13.23 6.40 -30.74
C VAL A 431 13.93 7.68 -30.30
N THR A 432 14.65 8.32 -31.21
CA THR A 432 15.28 9.62 -31.00
C THR A 432 14.49 10.72 -31.68
N GLY A 433 14.18 11.80 -30.99
CA GLY A 433 13.41 12.92 -31.55
C GLY A 433 12.08 13.14 -30.87
N THR A 434 11.11 13.68 -31.59
CA THR A 434 9.76 13.96 -31.10
C THR A 434 8.74 13.16 -31.89
N VAL A 435 7.68 12.72 -31.21
CA VAL A 435 6.51 12.10 -31.83
C VAL A 435 5.37 13.09 -31.72
N ALA A 436 4.67 13.30 -32.83
CA ALA A 436 3.52 14.20 -32.88
C ALA A 436 2.25 13.49 -32.44
N PHE A 437 1.45 14.18 -31.62
CA PHE A 437 0.07 13.86 -31.34
C PHE A 437 -0.78 15.06 -31.78
N GLY A 438 -1.49 14.94 -32.87
CA GLY A 438 -2.14 16.11 -33.48
C GLY A 438 -1.10 17.18 -33.81
N SER A 439 -1.23 18.38 -33.21
CA SER A 439 -0.27 19.48 -33.35
C SER A 439 0.81 19.48 -32.26
N ASP A 440 0.71 18.66 -31.23
CA ASP A 440 1.67 18.61 -30.13
C ASP A 440 2.81 17.61 -30.40
N ASN A 441 4.02 18.01 -30.04
CA ASN A 441 5.20 17.17 -30.11
C ASN A 441 5.63 16.71 -28.73
N TYR A 442 5.87 15.41 -28.56
CA TYR A 442 6.34 14.82 -27.32
C TYR A 442 7.80 14.37 -27.48
N ALA A 443 8.62 14.71 -26.49
CA ALA A 443 9.97 14.19 -26.44
C ALA A 443 9.94 12.70 -26.07
N VAL A 444 10.71 11.90 -26.78
CA VAL A 444 10.80 10.46 -26.55
C VAL A 444 12.24 9.98 -26.69
N PRO A 445 12.69 9.04 -25.87
CA PRO A 445 12.05 8.52 -24.66
C PRO A 445 12.12 9.48 -23.47
N LEU A 446 11.36 9.20 -22.41
CA LEU A 446 11.48 9.97 -21.18
C LEU A 446 12.78 9.60 -20.45
N ILE A 447 13.43 10.59 -19.85
CA ILE A 447 14.66 10.39 -19.07
C ILE A 447 14.35 10.69 -17.61
N ASN A 448 14.58 9.73 -16.72
CA ASN A 448 14.26 9.83 -15.29
C ASN A 448 12.84 10.38 -15.07
N PRO A 449 11.78 9.79 -15.65
CA PRO A 449 10.43 10.31 -15.49
C PRO A 449 10.06 10.41 -14.01
N THR A 450 9.50 11.57 -13.63
CA THR A 450 9.04 11.84 -12.26
C THR A 450 7.53 11.90 -12.25
N ILE A 451 6.91 11.09 -11.38
CA ILE A 451 5.47 10.90 -11.29
C ILE A 451 5.03 11.13 -9.85
N ASN A 452 4.14 12.11 -9.66
CA ASN A 452 3.46 12.35 -8.39
C ASN A 452 1.96 12.10 -8.60
N ALA A 453 1.49 10.90 -8.25
CA ALA A 453 0.10 10.51 -8.44
C ALA A 453 -0.29 9.30 -7.59
N ALA A 454 -1.60 9.17 -7.35
CA ALA A 454 -2.25 7.94 -7.00
C ALA A 454 -2.76 7.28 -8.28
N MET A 455 -2.28 6.08 -8.61
CA MET A 455 -2.56 5.40 -9.87
C MET A 455 -3.35 4.11 -9.63
N LEU A 456 -4.31 3.85 -10.52
CA LEU A 456 -5.15 2.66 -10.46
C LEU A 456 -5.35 2.10 -11.87
N SER A 457 -4.85 0.88 -12.10
CA SER A 457 -5.00 0.11 -13.34
C SER A 457 -5.94 -1.06 -13.06
N LEU A 458 -7.19 -0.97 -13.54
CA LEU A 458 -8.26 -1.87 -13.08
C LEU A 458 -8.19 -3.28 -13.68
N GLN A 459 -7.74 -3.42 -14.92
CA GLN A 459 -7.69 -4.71 -15.63
C GLN A 459 -6.27 -5.17 -15.98
N HIS A 460 -5.29 -4.27 -15.86
CA HIS A 460 -3.89 -4.52 -16.20
C HIS A 460 -2.96 -3.95 -15.12
N SER A 461 -1.84 -3.30 -15.51
CA SER A 461 -0.83 -2.83 -14.57
C SER A 461 -0.41 -1.38 -14.83
N PHE A 462 0.30 -0.78 -13.86
CA PHE A 462 1.23 0.29 -14.14
C PHE A 462 2.47 -0.33 -14.81
N SER A 463 2.94 0.24 -15.92
CA SER A 463 4.08 -0.31 -16.63
C SER A 463 4.77 0.74 -17.51
N VAL A 464 5.94 0.39 -18.03
CA VAL A 464 6.62 1.13 -19.09
C VAL A 464 6.29 0.46 -20.42
N LEU A 465 5.88 1.24 -21.42
CA LEU A 465 5.71 0.72 -22.78
C LEU A 465 7.01 0.10 -23.28
N ASN A 466 6.94 -1.09 -23.87
CA ASN A 466 8.11 -1.80 -24.39
C ASN A 466 9.27 -1.93 -23.36
N PHE A 467 8.94 -2.18 -22.10
CA PHE A 467 9.90 -2.31 -21.00
C PHE A 467 10.99 -3.37 -21.29
N ASP A 468 10.71 -4.32 -22.16
CA ASP A 468 11.56 -5.44 -22.57
C ASP A 468 12.42 -5.16 -23.81
N LYS A 469 12.41 -3.93 -24.36
CA LYS A 469 13.05 -3.56 -25.62
C LYS A 469 13.93 -2.31 -25.50
N GLY A 470 14.87 -2.19 -26.44
CA GLY A 470 15.80 -1.06 -26.49
C GLY A 470 16.90 -1.15 -25.44
N LEU A 471 17.84 -0.21 -25.48
CA LEU A 471 18.93 -0.13 -24.52
C LEU A 471 18.54 0.75 -23.31
N THR A 472 19.05 0.40 -22.15
CA THR A 472 18.85 1.15 -20.89
C THR A 472 19.67 2.43 -20.81
N THR A 473 20.69 2.57 -21.70
CA THR A 473 21.63 3.69 -21.63
C THR A 473 20.92 5.04 -21.74
N GLY A 474 21.03 5.84 -20.69
CA GLY A 474 20.47 7.18 -20.62
C GLY A 474 19.01 7.28 -20.20
N LEU A 475 18.31 6.17 -19.97
CA LEU A 475 16.90 6.20 -19.52
C LEU A 475 16.77 6.52 -18.03
N GLY A 476 17.60 5.91 -17.18
CA GLY A 476 17.60 6.11 -15.73
C GLY A 476 16.47 5.36 -15.01
N ALA A 477 15.83 6.00 -14.04
CA ALA A 477 14.81 5.38 -13.18
C ALA A 477 13.45 6.06 -13.33
N VAL A 478 12.38 5.27 -13.27
CA VAL A 478 11.03 5.79 -12.98
C VAL A 478 10.97 6.20 -11.50
N ARG A 479 10.75 7.48 -11.26
CA ARG A 479 10.66 8.06 -9.91
C ARG A 479 9.20 8.33 -9.57
N LEU A 480 8.63 7.49 -8.74
CA LEU A 480 7.26 7.63 -8.26
C LEU A 480 7.23 8.13 -6.82
N THR A 481 6.40 9.13 -6.56
CA THR A 481 5.94 9.47 -5.21
C THR A 481 4.41 9.45 -5.19
N GLY A 482 3.83 8.46 -4.54
CA GLY A 482 2.37 8.28 -4.58
C GLY A 482 1.91 6.92 -4.10
N SER A 483 0.97 6.35 -4.83
CA SER A 483 0.41 5.01 -4.64
C SER A 483 0.11 4.39 -6.01
N VAL A 484 0.33 3.10 -6.15
CA VAL A 484 0.00 2.32 -7.36
C VAL A 484 -0.86 1.14 -6.98
N ALA A 485 -1.98 0.96 -7.67
CA ALA A 485 -2.78 -0.25 -7.55
C ALA A 485 -3.08 -0.82 -8.94
N GLY A 486 -2.94 -2.12 -9.10
CA GLY A 486 -3.16 -2.79 -10.37
C GLY A 486 -3.54 -4.25 -10.23
N LEU A 487 -4.09 -4.81 -11.34
CA LEU A 487 -4.42 -6.23 -11.38
C LEU A 487 -3.16 -7.10 -11.40
N PHE A 488 -2.14 -6.66 -12.16
CA PHE A 488 -0.83 -7.31 -12.24
C PHE A 488 0.26 -6.42 -11.64
N MET A 489 1.39 -7.02 -11.31
CA MET A 489 2.53 -6.31 -10.74
C MET A 489 3.10 -5.30 -11.75
N ASP A 490 3.54 -4.18 -11.22
CA ASP A 490 4.20 -3.11 -11.99
C ASP A 490 5.44 -3.64 -12.72
N THR A 491 5.69 -3.14 -13.95
CA THR A 491 6.81 -3.60 -14.75
C THR A 491 7.46 -2.44 -15.51
N GLU A 492 8.66 -2.04 -15.09
CA GLU A 492 9.39 -0.88 -15.63
C GLU A 492 10.58 -1.29 -16.49
N GLY A 493 11.14 -2.48 -16.24
CA GLY A 493 12.31 -2.97 -16.97
C GLY A 493 12.56 -4.46 -16.75
N VAL A 494 13.55 -4.97 -17.46
CA VAL A 494 14.02 -6.35 -17.38
C VAL A 494 15.36 -6.37 -16.70
N PHE A 495 15.48 -7.18 -15.62
CA PHE A 495 16.70 -7.35 -14.87
C PHE A 495 17.32 -8.71 -15.15
N GLY A 496 18.64 -8.72 -15.34
CA GLY A 496 19.43 -9.94 -15.52
C GLY A 496 19.92 -10.52 -14.20
N ALA A 497 20.73 -11.56 -14.32
CA ALA A 497 21.40 -12.19 -13.19
C ALA A 497 22.20 -11.15 -12.37
N GLY A 498 22.00 -11.17 -11.05
CA GLY A 498 22.65 -10.21 -10.15
C GLY A 498 21.97 -8.84 -10.04
N GLY A 499 20.78 -8.64 -10.65
CA GLY A 499 20.01 -7.41 -10.53
C GLY A 499 20.46 -6.28 -11.48
N ALA A 500 21.25 -6.57 -12.49
CA ALA A 500 21.62 -5.57 -13.50
C ALA A 500 20.45 -5.32 -14.46
N LEU A 501 20.08 -4.05 -14.65
CA LEU A 501 19.05 -3.64 -15.61
C LEU A 501 19.53 -3.92 -17.05
N ILE A 502 18.74 -4.67 -17.82
CA ILE A 502 19.02 -5.05 -19.21
C ILE A 502 18.23 -4.18 -20.19
N HIS A 503 16.92 -4.00 -19.92
CA HIS A 503 16.01 -3.19 -20.73
C HIS A 503 15.14 -2.31 -19.82
N GLY A 504 14.58 -1.24 -20.38
CA GLY A 504 13.67 -0.34 -19.67
C GLY A 504 14.35 0.54 -18.63
N TYR A 505 13.68 0.74 -17.50
CA TYR A 505 14.06 1.68 -16.43
C TYR A 505 14.30 0.96 -15.12
N ASP A 506 15.11 1.58 -14.28
CA ASP A 506 15.20 1.22 -12.87
C ASP A 506 14.00 1.78 -12.08
N VAL A 507 13.78 1.29 -10.85
CA VAL A 507 12.62 1.60 -10.01
C VAL A 507 13.06 2.43 -8.79
N ASN A 508 12.37 3.56 -8.57
CA ASN A 508 12.55 4.38 -7.37
C ASN A 508 11.18 4.85 -6.87
N TYR A 509 10.57 4.08 -5.96
CA TYR A 509 9.23 4.30 -5.46
C TYR A 509 9.23 4.77 -4.02
N ALA A 510 8.53 5.86 -3.75
CA ALA A 510 8.27 6.39 -2.42
C ALA A 510 6.76 6.58 -2.21
N TYR A 511 6.27 6.18 -1.05
CA TYR A 511 4.88 6.40 -0.69
C TYR A 511 4.62 7.86 -0.34
N ASP A 512 3.55 8.43 -0.87
CA ASP A 512 3.08 9.72 -0.41
C ASP A 512 2.31 9.58 0.91
N ASN A 513 3.01 9.83 2.01
CA ASN A 513 2.43 9.69 3.36
C ASN A 513 1.20 10.57 3.61
N ARG A 514 0.91 11.57 2.76
CA ARG A 514 -0.32 12.38 2.85
C ARG A 514 -1.58 11.56 2.50
N LEU A 515 -1.42 10.47 1.74
CA LEU A 515 -2.51 9.54 1.37
C LEU A 515 -2.90 8.62 2.53
N ARG A 516 -1.98 8.36 3.45
CA ARG A 516 -2.12 7.35 4.51
C ARG A 516 -3.38 7.57 5.34
N ASN A 517 -4.08 6.49 5.63
CA ASN A 517 -5.27 6.45 6.49
C ASN A 517 -6.40 7.40 6.02
N GLY A 518 -6.56 7.59 4.71
CA GLY A 518 -7.58 8.47 4.14
C GLY A 518 -7.31 9.96 4.37
N GLY A 519 -6.05 10.35 4.53
CA GLY A 519 -5.65 11.75 4.71
C GLY A 519 -5.99 12.58 3.48
N LEU A 520 -5.19 12.49 2.43
CA LEU A 520 -5.42 13.19 1.17
C LEU A 520 -5.94 12.20 0.12
N VAL A 521 -7.16 12.37 -0.36
CA VAL A 521 -7.80 11.51 -1.36
C VAL A 521 -8.07 12.31 -2.63
N PRO A 522 -7.68 11.85 -3.84
CA PRO A 522 -8.06 12.49 -5.08
C PRO A 522 -9.58 12.57 -5.21
N PRO A 523 -10.14 13.63 -5.80
CA PRO A 523 -11.58 13.78 -5.96
C PRO A 523 -12.20 12.61 -6.72
N ASN A 524 -13.27 12.04 -6.18
CA ASN A 524 -13.97 10.90 -6.79
C ASN A 524 -13.06 9.68 -7.09
N PHE A 525 -11.97 9.48 -6.34
CA PHE A 525 -11.13 8.28 -6.49
C PHE A 525 -11.95 7.03 -6.13
N LEU A 526 -11.72 5.92 -6.81
CA LEU A 526 -12.48 4.70 -6.60
C LEU A 526 -12.05 3.99 -5.31
N ASP A 527 -13.03 3.44 -4.60
CA ASP A 527 -12.81 2.50 -3.52
C ASP A 527 -12.77 1.06 -4.05
N PRO A 528 -12.13 0.12 -3.33
CA PRO A 528 -12.18 -1.30 -3.65
C PRO A 528 -13.62 -1.84 -3.72
N ALA A 529 -13.88 -2.78 -4.63
CA ALA A 529 -15.16 -3.46 -4.73
C ALA A 529 -15.41 -4.39 -3.52
N ALA A 530 -14.34 -4.94 -2.95
CA ALA A 530 -14.34 -5.62 -1.65
C ALA A 530 -13.02 -5.34 -0.94
N THR A 531 -13.07 -5.17 0.36
CA THR A 531 -11.94 -4.82 1.21
C THR A 531 -12.19 -5.26 2.65
N PHE A 532 -11.25 -4.98 3.54
CA PHE A 532 -11.31 -5.28 4.97
C PHE A 532 -11.19 -4.00 5.81
N TRP A 533 -11.75 -4.05 7.02
CA TRP A 533 -11.61 -2.98 7.99
C TRP A 533 -10.30 -3.12 8.75
N HIS A 534 -9.61 -1.99 8.96
CA HIS A 534 -8.38 -1.94 9.71
C HIS A 534 -8.32 -0.76 10.67
N ARG A 535 -7.35 -0.81 11.57
CA ARG A 535 -7.10 0.23 12.56
C ARG A 535 -6.20 1.33 11.97
N ILE A 536 -6.68 2.58 11.99
CA ILE A 536 -5.94 3.75 11.51
C ILE A 536 -5.37 4.61 12.64
N SER A 537 -5.94 4.52 13.85
CA SER A 537 -5.43 5.23 15.02
C SER A 537 -5.71 4.44 16.30
N PHE A 538 -4.89 4.66 17.33
CA PHE A 538 -5.05 4.09 18.65
C PHE A 538 -4.66 5.10 19.71
N THR A 539 -5.55 5.35 20.67
CA THR A 539 -5.30 6.23 21.81
C THR A 539 -5.69 5.52 23.08
N ASP A 540 -4.75 5.37 24.00
CA ASP A 540 -5.01 4.90 25.35
C ASP A 540 -5.45 6.10 26.19
N CYS A 541 -6.71 6.11 26.59
CA CYS A 541 -7.34 7.22 27.33
C CYS A 541 -7.01 7.22 28.82
N SER A 542 -6.45 6.14 29.31
CA SER A 542 -6.15 5.94 30.75
C SER A 542 -4.69 6.18 31.10
N SER A 543 -3.82 6.53 30.15
CA SER A 543 -2.39 6.73 30.36
C SER A 543 -2.07 8.18 30.71
N GLY A 544 -1.79 8.45 32.00
CA GLY A 544 -1.24 9.70 32.48
C GLY A 544 -1.98 10.32 33.68
N ALA A 545 -1.28 11.16 34.46
CA ALA A 545 -1.79 11.83 35.64
C ALA A 545 -2.90 12.88 35.41
N THR A 546 -3.26 13.08 34.16
CA THR A 546 -4.44 13.84 33.75
C THR A 546 -5.27 12.95 32.83
N LEU A 547 -6.47 12.60 33.29
CA LEU A 547 -7.52 11.98 32.47
C LEU A 547 -7.68 12.80 31.18
N ARG A 548 -7.08 12.36 30.09
CA ARG A 548 -7.46 12.84 28.77
C ARG A 548 -8.85 12.25 28.51
N SER A 549 -9.85 13.13 28.45
CA SER A 549 -11.17 12.72 27.99
C SER A 549 -11.05 12.10 26.59
N CYS A 550 -11.41 10.83 26.46
CA CYS A 550 -11.60 10.21 25.16
C CYS A 550 -12.71 10.88 24.37
#